data_a76e1f3fe0f906614ac190b76c1a2243
#
_entry.id   a76e1f3fe0f906614ac190b76c1a2243
#
_cell.length_a   1.000
_cell.length_b   1.000
_cell.length_c   1.000
_cell.angle_alpha   90.00
_cell.angle_beta   90.00
_cell.angle_gamma   90.00
#
_symmetry.space_group_name_H-M   'P 1'
#
loop_
_entity.id
_entity.type
_entity.pdbx_description
1 polymer ?
#
loop_
_entity_poly.entity_id
_entity_poly.type
_entity_poly.pdbx_seq_one_letter_code
_entity_poly.pdbx_strand_id
1 'polypeptide(L)'
;MRKSERAEIIIKELKKLYPSPPIPLDHTNAYTLLVAVVLSAQSTDKKVNELTKGLFKVADDPEKMVKLGIKGIYEYIKFLGLSNQKSKNIYNLSKLLIEKHNGTVPDSFEKLESLPGVGHKTASVVMSQVFEIPSVPVDTHIHRLSQRWGLSNGDSVVPVSYTHLTLPTKAHV
;
A
#
# COMPACT_ATOMS: atom_id res chain seq x y z
N MET A 1 -4.26 19.28 27.09
CA MET A 1 -4.12 19.44 25.63
C MET A 1 -5.03 18.41 24.93
N ARG A 2 -5.93 18.87 24.05
CA ARG A 2 -6.87 18.02 23.33
C ARG A 2 -6.15 17.17 22.28
N LYS A 3 -6.76 16.06 21.82
CA LYS A 3 -6.18 15.19 20.75
C LYS A 3 -5.89 15.98 19.46
N SER A 4 -6.80 16.87 19.07
CA SER A 4 -6.64 17.71 17.88
C SER A 4 -5.41 18.62 17.96
N GLU A 5 -5.21 19.30 19.09
CA GLU A 5 -4.04 20.16 19.32
C GLU A 5 -2.72 19.38 19.24
N ARG A 6 -2.69 18.17 19.82
CA ARG A 6 -1.53 17.28 19.70
C ARG A 6 -1.27 16.85 18.26
N ALA A 7 -2.33 16.49 17.53
CA ALA A 7 -2.22 16.10 16.13
C ALA A 7 -1.64 17.22 15.26
N GLU A 8 -2.12 18.46 15.45
CA GLU A 8 -1.61 19.65 14.74
C GLU A 8 -0.12 19.89 14.98
N ILE A 9 0.31 19.82 16.26
CA ILE A 9 1.72 19.97 16.61
C ILE A 9 2.56 18.89 15.94
N ILE A 10 2.14 17.62 16.03
CA ILE A 10 2.86 16.49 15.44
C ILE A 10 2.96 16.64 13.92
N ILE A 11 1.85 16.98 13.24
CA ILE A 11 1.84 17.19 11.79
C ILE A 11 2.79 18.32 11.41
N LYS A 12 2.77 19.43 12.15
CA LYS A 12 3.68 20.57 11.89
C LYS A 12 5.15 20.15 11.99
N GLU A 13 5.51 19.42 13.03
CA GLU A 13 6.89 18.93 13.19
C GLU A 13 7.26 17.88 12.13
N LEU A 14 6.36 16.94 11.81
CA LEU A 14 6.60 15.95 10.75
C LEU A 14 6.78 16.62 9.39
N LYS A 15 5.95 17.60 9.03
CA LYS A 15 6.10 18.36 7.77
C LYS A 15 7.40 19.15 7.71
N LYS A 16 7.89 19.64 8.85
CA LYS A 16 9.19 20.32 8.93
C LYS A 16 10.37 19.36 8.73
N LEU A 17 10.28 18.18 9.36
CA LEU A 17 11.35 17.17 9.28
C LEU A 17 11.33 16.39 7.95
N TYR A 18 10.14 16.14 7.41
CA TYR A 18 9.89 15.34 6.20
C TYR A 18 8.92 16.06 5.27
N PRO A 19 9.37 17.13 4.58
CA PRO A 19 8.47 17.96 3.75
C PRO A 19 7.90 17.19 2.55
N SER A 20 8.63 16.25 1.99
CA SER A 20 8.21 15.43 0.85
C SER A 20 8.86 14.04 0.92
N PRO A 21 8.36 13.16 1.80
CA PRO A 21 8.92 11.82 1.90
C PRO A 21 8.63 11.03 0.62
N PRO A 22 9.66 10.43 -0.03
CA PRO A 22 9.45 9.62 -1.21
C PRO A 22 8.71 8.34 -0.85
N ILE A 23 7.96 7.79 -1.82
CA ILE A 23 7.41 6.44 -1.71
C ILE A 23 8.61 5.48 -1.80
N PRO A 24 8.83 4.59 -0.81
CA PRO A 24 10.02 3.74 -0.78
C PRO A 24 10.00 2.61 -1.83
N LEU A 25 8.85 2.35 -2.46
CA LEU A 25 8.66 1.31 -3.47
C LEU A 25 8.73 1.91 -4.89
N ASP A 26 9.62 1.38 -5.71
CA ASP A 26 9.77 1.78 -7.11
C ASP A 26 8.55 1.35 -7.92
N HIS A 27 7.95 2.28 -8.64
CA HIS A 27 6.77 2.05 -9.48
C HIS A 27 6.71 3.07 -10.62
N THR A 28 5.95 2.77 -11.66
CA THR A 28 5.76 3.62 -12.84
C THR A 28 4.30 4.04 -13.04
N ASN A 29 3.35 3.30 -12.46
CA ASN A 29 1.92 3.54 -12.55
C ASN A 29 1.19 2.96 -11.33
N ALA A 30 -0.12 3.17 -11.24
CA ALA A 30 -0.96 2.67 -10.16
C ALA A 30 -0.90 1.14 -9.99
N TYR A 31 -0.86 0.41 -11.10
CA TYR A 31 -0.80 -1.04 -11.09
C TYR A 31 0.54 -1.54 -10.54
N THR A 32 1.66 -1.01 -11.00
CA THR A 32 2.99 -1.40 -10.49
C THR A 32 3.17 -1.03 -9.03
N LEU A 33 2.58 0.08 -8.55
CA LEU A 33 2.54 0.40 -7.13
C LEU A 33 1.74 -0.66 -6.36
N LEU A 34 0.53 -1.00 -6.81
CA LEU A 34 -0.28 -2.04 -6.17
C LEU A 34 0.49 -3.37 -6.05
N VAL A 35 1.12 -3.81 -7.14
CA VAL A 35 1.95 -5.04 -7.16
C VAL A 35 3.11 -4.93 -6.18
N ALA A 36 3.85 -3.82 -6.18
CA ALA A 36 4.99 -3.60 -5.28
C ALA A 36 4.55 -3.64 -3.80
N VAL A 37 3.41 -3.02 -3.45
CA VAL A 37 2.88 -3.05 -2.08
C VAL A 37 2.44 -4.46 -1.67
N VAL A 38 1.80 -5.22 -2.55
CA VAL A 38 1.46 -6.64 -2.28
C VAL A 38 2.73 -7.46 -2.06
N LEU A 39 3.78 -7.22 -2.84
CA LEU A 39 5.06 -7.93 -2.70
C LEU A 39 5.82 -7.53 -1.43
N SER A 40 5.64 -6.31 -0.91
CA SER A 40 6.34 -5.82 0.29
C SER A 40 5.85 -6.47 1.58
N ALA A 41 4.71 -7.15 1.57
CA ALA A 41 4.25 -7.91 2.73
C ALA A 41 5.32 -8.91 3.21
N GLN A 42 5.77 -8.77 4.47
CA GLN A 42 6.84 -9.58 5.07
C GLN A 42 8.17 -9.59 4.25
N SER A 43 8.47 -8.50 3.56
CA SER A 43 9.70 -8.32 2.80
C SER A 43 10.19 -6.88 2.95
N THR A 44 11.49 -6.63 2.78
CA THR A 44 12.02 -5.27 2.82
C THR A 44 11.78 -4.57 1.47
N ASP A 45 11.52 -3.26 1.50
CA ASP A 45 11.31 -2.46 0.29
C ASP A 45 12.50 -2.53 -0.66
N LYS A 46 13.73 -2.52 -0.12
CA LYS A 46 14.96 -2.68 -0.91
C LYS A 46 14.94 -3.98 -1.74
N LYS A 47 14.55 -5.10 -1.12
CA LYS A 47 14.50 -6.40 -1.80
C LYS A 47 13.39 -6.45 -2.84
N VAL A 48 12.24 -5.84 -2.53
CA VAL A 48 11.14 -5.71 -3.49
C VAL A 48 11.60 -4.91 -4.71
N ASN A 49 12.18 -3.72 -4.52
CA ASN A 49 12.65 -2.87 -5.62
C ASN A 49 13.68 -3.57 -6.51
N GLU A 50 14.64 -4.31 -5.90
CA GLU A 50 15.62 -5.08 -6.63
C GLU A 50 14.98 -6.06 -7.63
N LEU A 51 13.93 -6.78 -7.19
CA LEU A 51 13.29 -7.83 -7.98
C LEU A 51 12.22 -7.29 -8.93
N THR A 52 11.44 -6.30 -8.50
CA THR A 52 10.39 -5.69 -9.34
C THR A 52 10.95 -4.91 -10.51
N LYS A 53 12.18 -4.40 -10.42
CA LYS A 53 12.86 -3.73 -11.54
C LYS A 53 12.96 -4.62 -12.79
N GLY A 54 13.21 -5.91 -12.62
CA GLY A 54 13.20 -6.88 -13.72
C GLY A 54 11.77 -7.23 -14.17
N LEU A 55 10.87 -7.48 -13.22
CA LEU A 55 9.48 -7.85 -13.49
C LEU A 55 8.74 -6.75 -14.25
N PHE A 56 8.83 -5.49 -13.81
CA PHE A 56 8.11 -4.38 -14.43
C PHE A 56 8.63 -3.97 -15.80
N LYS A 57 9.85 -4.37 -16.18
CA LYS A 57 10.34 -4.19 -17.56
C LYS A 57 9.59 -5.07 -18.57
N VAL A 58 9.08 -6.21 -18.12
CA VAL A 58 8.39 -7.19 -19.00
C VAL A 58 6.88 -7.19 -18.79
N ALA A 59 6.41 -6.81 -17.61
CA ALA A 59 5.00 -6.86 -17.24
C ALA A 59 4.65 -5.68 -16.30
N ASP A 60 4.38 -4.53 -16.86
CA ASP A 60 4.02 -3.28 -16.16
C ASP A 60 2.52 -2.96 -16.19
N ASP A 61 1.72 -3.87 -16.74
CA ASP A 61 0.25 -3.82 -16.78
C ASP A 61 -0.37 -5.20 -16.50
N PRO A 62 -1.69 -5.27 -16.17
CA PRO A 62 -2.36 -6.52 -15.85
C PRO A 62 -2.32 -7.55 -16.98
N GLU A 63 -2.47 -7.15 -18.24
CA GLU A 63 -2.51 -8.02 -19.41
C GLU A 63 -1.17 -8.73 -19.61
N LYS A 64 -0.07 -7.98 -19.55
CA LYS A 64 1.29 -8.53 -19.64
C LYS A 64 1.59 -9.46 -18.46
N MET A 65 1.11 -9.11 -17.25
CA MET A 65 1.31 -9.93 -16.07
C MET A 65 0.57 -11.28 -16.17
N VAL A 66 -0.67 -11.27 -16.66
CA VAL A 66 -1.43 -12.50 -16.92
C VAL A 66 -0.76 -13.34 -18.03
N LYS A 67 -0.27 -12.70 -19.09
CA LYS A 67 0.47 -13.37 -20.17
C LYS A 67 1.76 -14.01 -19.68
N LEU A 68 2.46 -13.38 -18.75
CA LEU A 68 3.68 -13.93 -18.12
C LEU A 68 3.38 -15.19 -17.31
N GLY A 69 2.20 -15.26 -16.71
CA GLY A 69 1.72 -16.42 -15.96
C GLY A 69 2.39 -16.59 -14.59
N ILE A 70 1.80 -17.44 -13.75
CA ILE A 70 2.25 -17.67 -12.37
C ILE A 70 3.74 -18.09 -12.32
N LYS A 71 4.15 -19.00 -13.20
CA LYS A 71 5.54 -19.49 -13.25
C LYS A 71 6.52 -18.38 -13.65
N GLY A 72 6.14 -17.56 -14.65
CA GLY A 72 6.95 -16.43 -15.07
C GLY A 72 7.11 -15.40 -13.97
N ILE A 73 6.02 -15.03 -13.30
CA ILE A 73 6.05 -14.11 -12.15
C ILE A 73 6.96 -14.67 -11.05
N TYR A 74 6.80 -15.96 -10.70
CA TYR A 74 7.60 -16.64 -9.69
C TYR A 74 9.10 -16.53 -9.96
N GLU A 75 9.56 -16.71 -11.19
CA GLU A 75 10.99 -16.64 -11.54
C GLU A 75 11.62 -15.28 -11.17
N TYR A 76 10.87 -14.18 -11.30
CA TYR A 76 11.34 -12.85 -10.89
C TYR A 76 11.34 -12.65 -9.37
N ILE A 77 10.39 -13.23 -8.64
CA ILE A 77 10.19 -12.96 -7.21
C ILE A 77 10.58 -14.11 -6.29
N LYS A 78 11.17 -15.19 -6.79
CA LYS A 78 11.50 -16.42 -6.04
C LYS A 78 12.38 -16.20 -4.80
N PHE A 79 13.12 -15.10 -4.75
CA PHE A 79 13.95 -14.72 -3.58
C PHE A 79 13.18 -13.91 -2.52
N LEU A 80 11.88 -13.65 -2.71
CA LEU A 80 11.01 -13.10 -1.67
C LEU A 80 10.43 -14.20 -0.80
N GLY A 81 10.19 -13.88 0.47
CA GLY A 81 9.38 -14.73 1.34
C GLY A 81 7.97 -14.93 0.75
N LEU A 82 7.44 -16.15 0.87
CA LEU A 82 6.11 -16.52 0.36
C LEU A 82 5.93 -16.34 -1.17
N SER A 83 7.00 -16.45 -1.93
CA SER A 83 7.01 -16.19 -3.38
C SER A 83 5.98 -17.02 -4.15
N ASN A 84 5.72 -18.28 -3.77
CA ASN A 84 4.68 -19.11 -4.37
C ASN A 84 3.28 -18.52 -4.20
N GLN A 85 2.95 -18.05 -2.99
CA GLN A 85 1.65 -17.44 -2.72
C GLN A 85 1.56 -16.07 -3.37
N LYS A 86 2.63 -15.27 -3.30
CA LYS A 86 2.70 -13.94 -3.91
C LYS A 86 2.53 -14.00 -5.43
N SER A 87 3.17 -14.95 -6.13
CA SER A 87 3.01 -15.10 -7.58
C SER A 87 1.57 -15.46 -7.97
N LYS A 88 0.92 -16.35 -7.22
CA LYS A 88 -0.50 -16.67 -7.42
C LYS A 88 -1.40 -15.45 -7.17
N ASN A 89 -1.14 -14.71 -6.09
CA ASN A 89 -1.91 -13.51 -5.76
C ASN A 89 -1.78 -12.45 -6.87
N ILE A 90 -0.56 -12.15 -7.34
CA ILE A 90 -0.31 -11.19 -8.42
C ILE A 90 -1.02 -11.61 -9.71
N TYR A 91 -0.91 -12.87 -10.10
CA TYR A 91 -1.60 -13.39 -11.28
C TYR A 91 -3.12 -13.23 -11.17
N ASN A 92 -3.70 -13.67 -10.05
CA ASN A 92 -5.16 -13.65 -9.85
C ASN A 92 -5.70 -12.22 -9.71
N LEU A 93 -4.98 -11.32 -9.00
CA LEU A 93 -5.40 -9.92 -8.92
C LEU A 93 -5.37 -9.25 -10.30
N SER A 94 -4.36 -9.54 -11.12
CA SER A 94 -4.26 -9.00 -12.48
C SER A 94 -5.41 -9.48 -13.36
N LYS A 95 -5.74 -10.78 -13.26
CA LYS A 95 -6.89 -11.36 -13.95
C LYS A 95 -8.21 -10.69 -13.53
N LEU A 96 -8.44 -10.51 -12.22
CA LEU A 96 -9.63 -9.82 -11.72
C LEU A 96 -9.69 -8.35 -12.13
N LEU A 97 -8.56 -7.64 -12.19
CA LEU A 97 -8.52 -6.27 -12.71
C LEU A 97 -9.00 -6.21 -14.16
N ILE A 98 -8.56 -7.14 -15.01
CA ILE A 98 -9.03 -7.21 -16.40
C ILE A 98 -10.53 -7.53 -16.46
N GLU A 99 -10.99 -8.56 -15.73
CA GLU A 99 -12.36 -9.06 -15.82
C GLU A 99 -13.39 -8.11 -15.21
N LYS A 100 -13.06 -7.41 -14.11
CA LYS A 100 -14.02 -6.62 -13.34
C LYS A 100 -13.77 -5.11 -13.34
N HIS A 101 -12.57 -4.69 -13.72
CA HIS A 101 -12.14 -3.29 -13.63
C HIS A 101 -11.48 -2.75 -14.90
N ASN A 102 -11.71 -3.40 -16.05
CA ASN A 102 -11.17 -3.00 -17.37
C ASN A 102 -9.64 -2.77 -17.35
N GLY A 103 -8.90 -3.59 -16.60
CA GLY A 103 -7.44 -3.47 -16.45
C GLY A 103 -6.96 -2.30 -15.59
N THR A 104 -7.85 -1.57 -14.93
CA THR A 104 -7.51 -0.42 -14.10
C THR A 104 -7.56 -0.73 -12.61
N VAL A 105 -6.74 -0.05 -11.80
CA VAL A 105 -6.78 -0.15 -10.35
C VAL A 105 -8.01 0.61 -9.83
N PRO A 106 -8.92 -0.03 -9.06
CA PRO A 106 -10.12 0.63 -8.58
C PRO A 106 -9.83 1.63 -7.46
N ASP A 107 -10.65 2.68 -7.37
CA ASP A 107 -10.58 3.80 -6.42
C ASP A 107 -11.46 3.61 -5.17
N SER A 108 -11.67 2.38 -4.75
CA SER A 108 -12.54 2.02 -3.62
C SER A 108 -11.88 0.98 -2.74
N PHE A 109 -11.94 1.19 -1.43
CA PHE A 109 -11.44 0.23 -0.44
C PHE A 109 -12.06 -1.16 -0.62
N GLU A 110 -13.38 -1.24 -0.76
CA GLU A 110 -14.10 -2.49 -0.95
C GLU A 110 -13.60 -3.28 -2.17
N LYS A 111 -13.45 -2.59 -3.30
CA LYS A 111 -12.96 -3.21 -4.54
C LYS A 111 -11.50 -3.62 -4.43
N LEU A 112 -10.63 -2.78 -3.82
CA LEU A 112 -9.22 -3.11 -3.60
C LEU A 112 -9.06 -4.31 -2.67
N GLU A 113 -9.78 -4.34 -1.55
CA GLU A 113 -9.70 -5.42 -0.56
C GLU A 113 -10.30 -6.75 -1.09
N SER A 114 -11.13 -6.69 -2.13
CA SER A 114 -11.61 -7.90 -2.82
C SER A 114 -10.54 -8.57 -3.69
N LEU A 115 -9.42 -7.89 -3.97
CA LEU A 115 -8.34 -8.42 -4.79
C LEU A 115 -7.44 -9.36 -3.97
N PRO A 116 -7.00 -10.49 -4.55
CA PRO A 116 -6.11 -11.44 -3.88
C PRO A 116 -4.82 -10.81 -3.38
N GLY A 117 -4.52 -10.98 -2.11
CA GLY A 117 -3.32 -10.44 -1.47
C GLY A 117 -3.39 -8.96 -1.08
N VAL A 118 -4.53 -8.32 -1.26
CA VAL A 118 -4.76 -6.93 -0.87
C VAL A 118 -5.54 -6.89 0.44
N GLY A 119 -4.87 -6.51 1.51
CA GLY A 119 -5.51 -6.23 2.80
C GLY A 119 -5.75 -4.73 2.98
N HIS A 120 -6.38 -4.36 4.10
CA HIS A 120 -6.71 -2.96 4.42
C HIS A 120 -5.49 -2.03 4.38
N LYS A 121 -4.33 -2.46 4.91
CA LYS A 121 -3.09 -1.67 4.86
C LYS A 121 -2.63 -1.42 3.43
N THR A 122 -2.65 -2.45 2.57
CA THR A 122 -2.29 -2.32 1.14
C THR A 122 -3.25 -1.38 0.43
N ALA A 123 -4.55 -1.55 0.65
CA ALA A 123 -5.57 -0.67 0.09
C ALA A 123 -5.37 0.78 0.54
N SER A 124 -5.07 1.02 1.83
CA SER A 124 -4.79 2.36 2.37
C SER A 124 -3.60 3.03 1.67
N VAL A 125 -2.51 2.29 1.40
CA VAL A 125 -1.36 2.83 0.67
C VAL A 125 -1.78 3.25 -0.74
N VAL A 126 -2.47 2.38 -1.47
CA VAL A 126 -2.93 2.67 -2.84
C VAL A 126 -3.89 3.86 -2.86
N MET A 127 -4.87 3.89 -1.96
CA MET A 127 -5.85 4.98 -1.85
C MET A 127 -5.17 6.32 -1.58
N SER A 128 -4.18 6.36 -0.69
CA SER A 128 -3.48 7.60 -0.37
C SER A 128 -2.50 8.05 -1.45
N GLN A 129 -1.81 7.13 -2.11
CA GLN A 129 -0.72 7.46 -3.03
C GLN A 129 -1.16 7.61 -4.49
N VAL A 130 -2.17 6.84 -4.91
CA VAL A 130 -2.67 6.88 -6.30
C VAL A 130 -3.85 7.84 -6.43
N PHE A 131 -4.78 7.77 -5.47
CA PHE A 131 -6.05 8.50 -5.56
C PHE A 131 -6.10 9.75 -4.67
N GLU A 132 -5.01 10.04 -3.95
CA GLU A 132 -4.91 11.17 -3.01
C GLU A 132 -6.05 11.21 -1.96
N ILE A 133 -6.68 10.06 -1.72
CA ILE A 133 -7.73 9.92 -0.71
C ILE A 133 -7.07 9.79 0.65
N PRO A 134 -7.37 10.69 1.60
CA PRO A 134 -6.77 10.65 2.92
C PRO A 134 -7.00 9.30 3.61
N SER A 135 -5.94 8.53 3.77
CA SER A 135 -5.96 7.26 4.49
C SER A 135 -4.62 7.03 5.18
N VAL A 136 -4.66 6.35 6.30
CA VAL A 136 -3.46 6.06 7.10
C VAL A 136 -3.22 4.56 7.11
N PRO A 137 -2.18 4.07 6.41
CA PRO A 137 -1.80 2.66 6.45
C PRO A 137 -1.18 2.35 7.81
N VAL A 138 -2.00 1.90 8.76
CA VAL A 138 -1.55 1.61 10.13
C VAL A 138 -0.81 0.29 10.19
N ASP A 139 0.47 0.36 10.52
CA ASP A 139 1.29 -0.79 10.90
C ASP A 139 1.61 -0.77 12.40
N THR A 140 2.40 -1.73 12.86
CA THR A 140 2.78 -1.84 14.28
C THR A 140 3.58 -0.63 14.78
N HIS A 141 4.31 0.07 13.91
CA HIS A 141 5.08 1.26 14.26
C HIS A 141 4.13 2.47 14.41
N ILE A 142 3.26 2.69 13.44
CA ILE A 142 2.25 3.76 13.49
C ILE A 142 1.29 3.54 14.67
N HIS A 143 0.86 2.31 14.91
CA HIS A 143 0.05 1.96 16.08
C HIS A 143 0.74 2.38 17.40
N ARG A 144 2.01 1.97 17.58
CA ARG A 144 2.80 2.31 18.78
C ARG A 144 3.01 3.81 18.94
N LEU A 145 3.31 4.52 17.85
CA LEU A 145 3.49 5.97 17.87
C LEU A 145 2.18 6.69 18.19
N SER A 146 1.07 6.26 17.59
CA SER A 146 -0.26 6.83 17.85
C SER A 146 -0.66 6.73 19.32
N GLN A 147 -0.35 5.59 19.96
CA GLN A 147 -0.56 5.43 21.40
C GLN A 147 0.36 6.33 22.23
N ARG A 148 1.67 6.34 21.93
CA ARG A 148 2.64 7.18 22.66
C ARG A 148 2.32 8.67 22.57
N TRP A 149 1.81 9.12 21.44
CA TRP A 149 1.40 10.50 21.22
C TRP A 149 -0.02 10.79 21.73
N GLY A 150 -0.72 9.78 22.26
CA GLY A 150 -2.09 9.92 22.77
C GLY A 150 -3.09 10.29 21.69
N LEU A 151 -2.84 9.87 20.45
CA LEU A 151 -3.74 10.06 19.29
C LEU A 151 -4.74 8.91 19.15
N SER A 152 -4.43 7.75 19.68
CA SER A 152 -5.30 6.56 19.68
C SER A 152 -5.24 5.84 21.02
N ASN A 153 -6.38 5.27 21.42
CA ASN A 153 -6.49 4.37 22.56
C ASN A 153 -6.79 2.92 22.11
N GLY A 154 -6.66 2.65 20.81
CA GLY A 154 -6.95 1.32 20.25
C GLY A 154 -5.94 0.28 20.72
N ASP A 155 -6.42 -0.89 21.14
CA ASP A 155 -5.59 -1.99 21.68
C ASP A 155 -4.86 -2.79 20.59
N SER A 156 -5.24 -2.62 19.31
CA SER A 156 -4.63 -3.28 18.16
C SER A 156 -4.58 -2.42 16.90
N VAL A 157 -3.86 -2.91 15.88
CA VAL A 157 -3.70 -2.22 14.58
C VAL A 157 -5.04 -2.05 13.87
N VAL A 158 -5.91 -3.07 13.90
CA VAL A 158 -7.17 -3.08 13.16
C VAL A 158 -8.13 -1.98 13.64
N PRO A 159 -8.48 -1.86 14.94
CA PRO A 159 -9.32 -0.76 15.40
C PRO A 159 -8.73 0.62 15.10
N VAL A 160 -7.41 0.78 15.15
CA VAL A 160 -6.76 2.07 14.86
C VAL A 160 -6.87 2.45 13.39
N SER A 161 -6.82 1.48 12.46
CA SER A 161 -6.96 1.76 11.03
C SER A 161 -8.39 2.12 10.62
N TYR A 162 -9.40 1.63 11.33
CA TYR A 162 -10.81 1.95 11.10
C TYR A 162 -11.32 3.14 11.94
N THR A 163 -10.74 3.39 13.12
CA THR A 163 -10.98 4.64 13.82
C THR A 163 -10.25 5.73 13.07
N HIS A 164 -10.97 6.68 12.51
CA HIS A 164 -10.39 7.90 11.97
C HIS A 164 -9.41 8.47 12.98
N LEU A 165 -8.11 8.29 12.75
CA LEU A 165 -7.14 9.21 13.30
C LEU A 165 -7.63 10.55 12.81
N THR A 166 -8.20 11.37 13.69
CA THR A 166 -8.66 12.73 13.38
C THR A 166 -7.44 13.58 13.05
N LEU A 167 -6.83 13.27 11.91
CA LEU A 167 -5.97 14.21 11.23
C LEU A 167 -6.90 15.24 10.62
N PRO A 168 -6.67 16.53 10.81
CA PRO A 168 -7.47 17.55 10.17
C PRO A 168 -7.42 17.30 8.67
N THR A 169 -8.54 16.80 8.11
CA THR A 169 -8.76 16.72 6.69
C THR A 169 -8.84 18.14 6.18
N LYS A 170 -7.78 18.56 5.46
CA LYS A 170 -7.70 19.72 4.60
C LYS A 170 -7.95 21.10 5.21
N ALA A 171 -6.90 21.88 5.21
CA ALA A 171 -7.03 23.23 4.71
C ALA A 171 -7.32 23.14 3.19
N HIS A 172 -8.54 23.42 2.76
CA HIS A 172 -8.80 23.87 1.41
C HIS A 172 -8.07 25.21 1.23
N VAL A 173 -7.16 25.25 0.27
CA VAL A 173 -6.77 26.49 -0.40
C VAL A 173 -7.68 26.64 -1.58
#